data_3f84a82e73b9184ee609fb98aa063ba9
#
_entry.id   3f84a82e73b9184ee609fb98aa063ba9
#
_cell.length_a   1.000
_cell.length_b   1.000
_cell.length_c   1.000
_cell.angle_alpha   90.00
_cell.angle_beta   90.00
_cell.angle_gamma   90.00
#
_symmetry.space_group_name_H-M   'P 1'
#
loop_
_entity.id
_entity.type
_entity.pdbx_description
1 polymer ?
#
loop_
_entity_poly.entity_id
_entity_poly.type
_entity_poly.pdbx_seq_one_letter_code
_entity_poly.pdbx_strand_id
1 'polypeptide(L)'
;MAKFGFGLNVNETAQENGYDQYQTTLKESLGAVAADNWEFNPAMATFKRWKMYEAKSISEEGERSPRNQPILRVNRDKLNKQYSSLGLYFEQDEYQSVVDIMVDSKIEENERQSIMSRGPEGSFNPLSGGFYVGAAKLAVGIGVSFLDPINIGASFIPVVGQTRFAQIVARTGLKTGRAVRGAVEGAVGATLLEPLIYSTAQKIQADYDLVDSFMNIGFGTILGTGLHVGAGALKDIGTAQKFEAQIIKNKKNLDEGTGGEPELNLYNQYYPVNGEFMMKLEKTDPRT
;
A
#
# COMPACT_ATOMS: atom_id res chain seq x y z
N MET A 1 7.58 11.56 -20.74
CA MET A 1 6.13 11.51 -20.40
C MET A 1 6.01 10.64 -19.19
N ALA A 2 5.42 11.13 -18.10
CA ALA A 2 5.27 10.35 -16.89
C ALA A 2 4.29 9.21 -17.14
N LYS A 3 4.77 7.97 -17.09
CA LYS A 3 3.91 6.79 -17.04
C LYS A 3 3.49 6.62 -15.59
N PHE A 4 2.24 6.91 -15.29
CA PHE A 4 1.71 6.56 -13.97
C PHE A 4 1.61 5.04 -13.89
N GLY A 5 2.18 4.42 -12.84
CA GLY A 5 2.15 2.98 -12.58
C GLY A 5 0.74 2.36 -12.47
N PHE A 6 -0.30 3.13 -12.74
CA PHE A 6 -1.71 2.73 -12.84
C PHE A 6 -2.20 2.47 -14.27
N GLY A 7 -1.32 2.37 -15.25
CA GLY A 7 -1.74 2.23 -16.63
C GLY A 7 -2.54 3.44 -17.15
N LEU A 8 -2.38 4.61 -16.52
CA LEU A 8 -2.90 5.87 -17.02
C LEU A 8 -1.94 6.37 -18.09
N ASN A 9 -1.96 5.76 -19.25
CA ASN A 9 -1.12 6.17 -20.37
C ASN A 9 -1.86 7.22 -21.19
N VAL A 10 -1.39 8.46 -21.14
CA VAL A 10 -1.87 9.55 -22.00
C VAL A 10 -1.09 9.48 -23.32
N ASN A 11 -1.16 8.39 -24.04
CA ASN A 11 -0.62 8.28 -25.39
C ASN A 11 -1.75 8.35 -26.41
N GLU A 12 -2.00 9.56 -26.93
CA GLU A 12 -2.92 9.81 -28.02
C GLU A 12 -2.51 9.12 -29.35
N THR A 13 -1.31 8.55 -29.43
CA THR A 13 -0.76 7.98 -30.66
C THR A 13 -1.11 6.51 -30.90
N ALA A 14 -1.72 5.81 -29.95
CA ALA A 14 -2.09 4.39 -30.10
C ALA A 14 -3.40 4.19 -30.90
N GLN A 15 -4.22 5.22 -31.06
CA GLN A 15 -5.52 5.12 -31.74
C GLN A 15 -5.44 5.13 -33.28
N GLU A 16 -4.32 5.56 -33.88
CA GLU A 16 -4.25 5.71 -35.34
C GLU A 16 -3.81 4.47 -36.11
N ASN A 17 -3.42 3.37 -35.45
CA ASN A 17 -2.74 2.26 -36.13
C ASN A 17 -3.52 0.94 -36.27
N GLY A 18 -4.82 0.93 -36.23
CA GLY A 18 -5.63 -0.26 -36.60
C GLY A 18 -5.47 -1.49 -35.67
N TYR A 19 -5.00 -1.31 -34.43
CA TYR A 19 -4.80 -2.36 -33.44
C TYR A 19 -6.04 -2.69 -32.58
N ASP A 20 -7.23 -2.28 -33.00
CA ASP A 20 -8.48 -2.52 -32.29
C ASP A 20 -8.76 -4.01 -31.99
N GLN A 21 -8.24 -4.90 -32.81
CA GLN A 21 -8.36 -6.34 -32.60
C GLN A 21 -7.49 -6.93 -31.47
N TYR A 22 -6.64 -6.10 -30.85
CA TYR A 22 -5.75 -6.51 -29.76
C TYR A 22 -6.01 -5.73 -28.46
N GLN A 23 -7.17 -5.08 -28.34
CA GLN A 23 -7.55 -4.41 -27.09
C GLN A 23 -7.74 -5.43 -25.99
N THR A 24 -7.19 -5.12 -24.81
CA THR A 24 -7.42 -5.94 -23.62
C THR A 24 -8.70 -5.52 -22.92
N THR A 25 -9.35 -6.47 -22.30
CA THR A 25 -10.57 -6.21 -21.52
C THR A 25 -10.27 -5.40 -20.26
N LEU A 26 -11.27 -4.73 -19.70
CA LEU A 26 -11.15 -4.07 -18.40
C LEU A 26 -10.64 -5.05 -17.31
N LYS A 27 -11.15 -6.28 -17.31
CA LYS A 27 -10.74 -7.30 -16.33
C LYS A 27 -9.25 -7.63 -16.43
N GLU A 28 -8.73 -7.83 -17.62
CA GLU A 28 -7.30 -8.09 -17.85
C GLU A 28 -6.45 -6.88 -17.45
N SER A 29 -6.90 -5.67 -17.81
CA SER A 29 -6.23 -4.43 -17.43
C SER A 29 -6.20 -4.24 -15.91
N LEU A 30 -7.30 -4.53 -15.20
CA LEU A 30 -7.34 -4.50 -13.74
C LEU A 30 -6.44 -5.58 -13.11
N GLY A 31 -6.37 -6.77 -13.72
CA GLY A 31 -5.44 -7.82 -13.31
C GLY A 31 -3.98 -7.39 -13.44
N ALA A 32 -3.62 -6.76 -14.55
CA ALA A 32 -2.28 -6.21 -14.76
C ALA A 32 -1.96 -5.09 -13.77
N VAL A 33 -2.91 -4.18 -13.48
CA VAL A 33 -2.75 -3.14 -12.44
C VAL A 33 -2.55 -3.78 -11.06
N ALA A 34 -3.29 -4.84 -10.72
CA ALA A 34 -3.13 -5.54 -9.45
C ALA A 34 -1.73 -6.16 -9.33
N ALA A 35 -1.28 -6.85 -10.38
CA ALA A 35 0.03 -7.49 -10.42
C ALA A 35 1.17 -6.45 -10.35
N ASP A 36 1.03 -5.32 -11.04
CA ASP A 36 2.00 -4.24 -11.03
C ASP A 36 2.12 -3.60 -9.63
N ASN A 37 0.99 -3.26 -9.01
CA ASN A 37 1.00 -2.74 -7.63
C ASN A 37 1.54 -3.75 -6.62
N TRP A 38 1.28 -5.06 -6.81
CA TRP A 38 1.85 -6.11 -5.97
C TRP A 38 3.37 -6.17 -6.08
N GLU A 39 3.89 -6.02 -7.29
CA GLU A 39 5.30 -6.07 -7.59
C GLU A 39 6.11 -4.97 -6.90
N PHE A 40 5.53 -3.78 -6.78
CA PHE A 40 6.14 -2.63 -6.10
C PHE A 40 5.74 -2.48 -4.63
N ASN A 41 5.09 -3.48 -4.05
CA ASN A 41 4.83 -3.50 -2.61
C ASN A 41 6.11 -3.72 -1.80
N PRO A 42 6.23 -3.15 -0.57
CA PRO A 42 7.37 -3.34 0.31
C PRO A 42 7.74 -4.81 0.58
N ALA A 43 6.74 -5.69 0.70
CA ALA A 43 6.99 -7.13 0.89
C ALA A 43 7.68 -7.75 -0.33
N MET A 44 7.22 -7.46 -1.54
CA MET A 44 7.85 -7.93 -2.77
C MET A 44 9.22 -7.30 -3.02
N ALA A 45 9.37 -6.01 -2.75
CA ALA A 45 10.67 -5.34 -2.81
C ALA A 45 11.68 -6.01 -1.87
N THR A 46 11.27 -6.34 -0.65
CA THR A 46 12.11 -7.06 0.32
C THR A 46 12.46 -8.47 -0.19
N PHE A 47 11.48 -9.19 -0.71
CA PHE A 47 11.66 -10.54 -1.24
C PHE A 47 12.61 -10.57 -2.46
N LYS A 48 12.46 -9.64 -3.39
CA LYS A 48 13.36 -9.51 -4.56
C LYS A 48 14.79 -9.19 -4.14
N ARG A 49 14.97 -8.27 -3.21
CA ARG A 49 16.32 -7.98 -2.68
C ARG A 49 16.95 -9.21 -2.05
N TRP A 50 16.18 -9.96 -1.28
CA TRP A 50 16.65 -11.19 -0.67
C TRP A 50 17.03 -12.23 -1.73
N LYS A 51 16.20 -12.46 -2.76
CA LYS A 51 16.51 -13.38 -3.87
C LYS A 51 17.79 -12.96 -4.61
N MET A 52 17.95 -11.69 -4.92
CA MET A 52 19.16 -11.20 -5.58
C MET A 52 20.41 -11.38 -4.70
N TYR A 53 20.28 -11.11 -3.40
CA TYR A 53 21.37 -11.33 -2.45
C TYR A 53 21.74 -12.81 -2.35
N GLU A 54 20.75 -13.69 -2.22
CA GLU A 54 20.94 -15.15 -2.17
C GLU A 54 21.61 -15.66 -3.45
N ALA A 55 21.09 -15.29 -4.62
CA ALA A 55 21.66 -15.66 -5.91
C ALA A 55 23.13 -15.24 -6.03
N LYS A 56 23.44 -14.02 -5.60
CA LYS A 56 24.81 -13.50 -5.62
C LYS A 56 25.69 -14.25 -4.62
N SER A 57 25.24 -14.46 -3.39
CA SER A 57 25.96 -15.17 -2.34
C SER A 57 26.31 -16.61 -2.73
N ILE A 58 25.33 -17.34 -3.27
CA ILE A 58 25.54 -18.73 -3.76
C ILE A 58 26.54 -18.73 -4.91
N SER A 59 26.47 -17.76 -5.83
CA SER A 59 27.41 -17.68 -6.95
C SER A 59 28.83 -17.35 -6.51
N GLU A 60 28.99 -16.43 -5.54
CA GLU A 60 30.29 -16.10 -4.97
C GLU A 60 30.90 -17.27 -4.16
N GLU A 61 30.09 -18.03 -3.45
CA GLU A 61 30.52 -19.24 -2.75
C GLU A 61 30.95 -20.33 -3.71
N GLY A 62 30.19 -20.53 -4.79
CA GLY A 62 30.54 -21.45 -5.88
C GLY A 62 31.85 -21.08 -6.57
N GLU A 63 32.10 -19.79 -6.83
CA GLU A 63 33.35 -19.27 -7.42
C GLU A 63 34.58 -19.55 -6.51
N ARG A 64 34.38 -19.52 -5.18
CA ARG A 64 35.46 -19.80 -4.19
C ARG A 64 35.69 -21.29 -3.95
N SER A 65 34.80 -22.17 -4.39
CA SER A 65 34.88 -23.62 -4.12
C SER A 65 35.71 -24.34 -5.17
N PRO A 66 36.82 -24.99 -4.80
CA PRO A 66 37.67 -25.70 -5.75
C PRO A 66 37.04 -26.97 -6.36
N ARG A 67 35.88 -27.40 -5.86
CA ARG A 67 35.17 -28.62 -6.28
C ARG A 67 34.06 -28.39 -7.29
N ASN A 68 33.58 -27.13 -7.41
CA ASN A 68 32.52 -26.79 -8.33
C ASN A 68 33.09 -26.17 -9.62
N GLN A 69 32.43 -26.42 -10.74
CA GLN A 69 32.72 -25.64 -11.94
C GLN A 69 32.56 -24.16 -11.62
N PRO A 70 33.51 -23.31 -12.03
CA PRO A 70 33.43 -21.91 -11.74
C PRO A 70 32.10 -21.35 -12.25
N ILE A 71 31.29 -20.79 -11.38
CA ILE A 71 30.09 -20.04 -11.77
C ILE A 71 30.63 -18.78 -12.40
N LEU A 72 30.69 -18.78 -13.73
CA LEU A 72 31.29 -17.70 -14.49
C LEU A 72 30.35 -16.50 -14.48
N ARG A 73 30.94 -15.35 -14.22
CA ARG A 73 30.28 -14.08 -14.53
C ARG A 73 30.15 -13.96 -16.03
N VAL A 74 28.99 -13.50 -16.47
CA VAL A 74 28.74 -13.23 -17.87
C VAL A 74 29.26 -11.83 -18.19
N ASN A 75 30.00 -11.73 -19.31
CA ASN A 75 30.57 -10.47 -19.71
C ASN A 75 29.48 -9.43 -20.05
N ARG A 76 29.64 -8.20 -19.56
CA ARG A 76 28.69 -7.09 -19.72
C ARG A 76 28.35 -6.79 -21.20
N ASP A 77 29.35 -6.86 -22.10
CA ASP A 77 29.11 -6.53 -23.51
C ASP A 77 28.21 -7.58 -24.17
N LYS A 78 28.34 -8.85 -23.75
CA LYS A 78 27.45 -9.93 -24.17
C LYS A 78 26.05 -9.73 -23.62
N LEU A 79 25.92 -9.37 -22.32
CA LEU A 79 24.64 -9.07 -21.69
C LEU A 79 23.93 -7.90 -22.36
N ASN A 80 24.65 -6.79 -22.59
CA ASN A 80 24.09 -5.61 -23.25
C ASN A 80 23.67 -5.91 -24.68
N LYS A 81 24.41 -6.73 -25.43
CA LYS A 81 24.01 -7.14 -26.76
C LYS A 81 22.75 -8.02 -26.74
N GLN A 82 22.62 -8.89 -25.73
CA GLN A 82 21.52 -9.84 -25.64
C GLN A 82 20.23 -9.20 -25.12
N TYR A 83 20.32 -8.31 -24.12
CA TYR A 83 19.17 -7.84 -23.36
C TYR A 83 18.85 -6.34 -23.51
N SER A 84 19.56 -5.60 -24.37
CA SER A 84 19.25 -4.18 -24.65
C SER A 84 17.84 -3.97 -25.20
N SER A 85 17.30 -4.92 -25.96
CA SER A 85 15.93 -4.86 -26.49
C SER A 85 14.84 -4.94 -25.40
N LEU A 86 15.20 -5.48 -24.23
CA LEU A 86 14.33 -5.50 -23.05
C LEU A 86 14.44 -4.21 -22.22
N GLY A 87 15.37 -3.30 -22.56
CA GLY A 87 15.64 -2.10 -21.78
C GLY A 87 16.62 -2.31 -20.62
N LEU A 88 17.32 -3.45 -20.58
CA LEU A 88 18.34 -3.73 -19.57
C LEU A 88 19.72 -3.26 -20.01
N TYR A 89 20.47 -2.68 -19.08
CA TYR A 89 21.83 -2.24 -19.28
C TYR A 89 22.74 -2.66 -18.12
N PHE A 90 23.85 -3.33 -18.41
CA PHE A 90 24.82 -3.83 -17.43
C PHE A 90 26.11 -3.01 -17.50
N GLU A 91 26.49 -2.42 -16.37
CA GLU A 91 27.76 -1.63 -16.26
C GLU A 91 28.97 -2.53 -16.03
N GLN A 92 28.77 -3.72 -15.48
CA GLN A 92 29.81 -4.69 -15.13
C GLN A 92 29.39 -6.11 -15.49
N ASP A 93 30.37 -7.03 -15.44
CA ASP A 93 30.10 -8.45 -15.58
C ASP A 93 29.28 -8.94 -14.38
N GLU A 94 28.22 -9.72 -14.65
CA GLU A 94 27.29 -10.13 -13.59
C GLU A 94 27.07 -11.65 -13.62
N TYR A 95 26.66 -12.24 -12.50
CA TYR A 95 26.32 -13.65 -12.40
C TYR A 95 25.03 -13.97 -13.16
N GLN A 96 25.02 -15.09 -13.90
CA GLN A 96 23.85 -15.49 -14.68
C GLN A 96 22.57 -15.56 -13.82
N SER A 97 22.68 -16.06 -12.59
CA SER A 97 21.56 -16.17 -11.65
C SER A 97 20.95 -14.82 -11.27
N VAL A 98 21.75 -13.77 -11.18
CA VAL A 98 21.27 -12.39 -10.93
C VAL A 98 20.65 -11.83 -12.21
N VAL A 99 21.31 -12.06 -13.37
CA VAL A 99 20.80 -11.64 -14.69
C VAL A 99 19.41 -12.27 -14.95
N ASP A 100 19.23 -13.55 -14.65
CA ASP A 100 17.95 -14.23 -14.85
C ASP A 100 16.83 -13.57 -14.04
N ILE A 101 17.07 -13.19 -12.77
CA ILE A 101 16.10 -12.48 -11.94
C ILE A 101 15.73 -11.13 -12.55
N MET A 102 16.72 -10.38 -13.07
CA MET A 102 16.48 -9.07 -13.69
C MET A 102 15.69 -9.22 -15.00
N VAL A 103 16.07 -10.20 -15.83
CA VAL A 103 15.41 -10.48 -17.13
C VAL A 103 13.97 -10.92 -16.91
N ASP A 104 13.71 -11.85 -15.99
CA ASP A 104 12.36 -12.32 -15.68
C ASP A 104 11.49 -11.17 -15.17
N SER A 105 12.02 -10.36 -14.24
CA SER A 105 11.30 -9.17 -13.73
C SER A 105 10.96 -8.18 -14.85
N LYS A 106 11.89 -7.97 -15.81
CA LYS A 106 11.67 -7.02 -16.91
C LYS A 106 10.70 -7.54 -17.95
N ILE A 107 10.73 -8.84 -18.24
CA ILE A 107 9.74 -9.48 -19.12
C ILE A 107 8.33 -9.34 -18.54
N GLU A 108 8.16 -9.70 -17.27
CA GLU A 108 6.88 -9.57 -16.59
C GLU A 108 6.38 -8.12 -16.53
N GLU A 109 7.27 -7.16 -16.29
CA GLU A 109 6.94 -5.73 -16.30
C GLU A 109 6.47 -5.29 -17.69
N ASN A 110 7.21 -5.62 -18.75
CA ASN A 110 6.86 -5.28 -20.13
C ASN A 110 5.52 -5.91 -20.55
N GLU A 111 5.24 -7.14 -20.10
CA GLU A 111 3.95 -7.80 -20.35
C GLU A 111 2.81 -7.05 -19.66
N ARG A 112 2.95 -6.73 -18.37
CA ARG A 112 1.94 -5.95 -17.63
C ARG A 112 1.71 -4.59 -18.26
N GLN A 113 2.77 -3.85 -18.60
CA GLN A 113 2.66 -2.56 -19.28
C GLN A 113 1.98 -2.67 -20.65
N SER A 114 2.29 -3.73 -21.41
CA SER A 114 1.63 -4.00 -22.69
C SER A 114 0.11 -4.26 -22.51
N ILE A 115 -0.29 -5.04 -21.50
CA ILE A 115 -1.70 -5.27 -21.18
C ILE A 115 -2.39 -3.96 -20.75
N MET A 116 -1.75 -3.19 -19.87
CA MET A 116 -2.31 -1.93 -19.37
C MET A 116 -2.46 -0.87 -20.46
N SER A 117 -1.49 -0.77 -21.37
CA SER A 117 -1.49 0.21 -22.48
C SER A 117 -2.54 -0.07 -23.55
N ARG A 118 -2.93 -1.34 -23.74
CA ARG A 118 -3.99 -1.77 -24.64
C ARG A 118 -5.37 -1.85 -23.99
N GLY A 119 -5.44 -1.63 -22.68
CA GLY A 119 -6.66 -1.67 -21.90
C GLY A 119 -7.44 -0.35 -21.99
N PRO A 120 -8.68 -0.36 -21.50
CA PRO A 120 -9.52 0.85 -21.46
C PRO A 120 -8.81 1.98 -20.71
N GLU A 121 -8.85 3.18 -21.30
CA GLU A 121 -8.29 4.36 -20.68
C GLU A 121 -9.07 4.79 -19.44
N GLY A 122 -8.34 5.06 -18.36
CA GLY A 122 -8.89 5.62 -17.13
C GLY A 122 -8.74 7.15 -17.10
N SER A 123 -9.69 7.82 -16.49
CA SER A 123 -9.64 9.27 -16.26
C SER A 123 -10.04 9.58 -14.82
N PHE A 124 -9.43 10.60 -14.23
CA PHE A 124 -9.87 11.16 -12.94
C PHE A 124 -10.85 12.33 -13.11
N ASN A 125 -11.16 12.74 -14.33
CA ASN A 125 -12.21 13.73 -14.56
C ASN A 125 -13.58 13.08 -14.43
N PRO A 126 -14.41 13.47 -13.43
CA PRO A 126 -15.72 12.87 -13.19
C PRO A 126 -16.69 12.99 -14.37
N LEU A 127 -16.43 13.93 -15.29
CA LEU A 127 -17.27 14.18 -16.47
C LEU A 127 -16.81 13.38 -17.70
N SER A 128 -15.72 12.62 -17.61
CA SER A 128 -15.22 11.79 -18.72
C SER A 128 -15.83 10.40 -18.69
N GLY A 129 -15.98 9.77 -19.87
CA GLY A 129 -16.42 8.38 -20.00
C GLY A 129 -15.43 7.38 -19.36
N GLY A 130 -14.16 7.75 -19.20
CA GLY A 130 -13.12 6.94 -18.57
C GLY A 130 -13.08 7.01 -17.04
N PHE A 131 -13.93 7.81 -16.39
CA PHE A 131 -13.89 8.01 -14.94
C PHE A 131 -14.04 6.71 -14.15
N TYR A 132 -15.00 5.85 -14.52
CA TYR A 132 -15.21 4.57 -13.83
C TYR A 132 -14.01 3.62 -13.99
N VAL A 133 -13.35 3.65 -15.14
CA VAL A 133 -12.15 2.86 -15.41
C VAL A 133 -10.99 3.35 -14.52
N GLY A 134 -10.77 4.65 -14.46
CA GLY A 134 -9.75 5.26 -13.59
C GLY A 134 -10.01 4.95 -12.11
N ALA A 135 -11.25 5.11 -11.66
CA ALA A 135 -11.66 4.79 -10.30
C ALA A 135 -11.47 3.30 -9.97
N ALA A 136 -11.81 2.39 -10.91
CA ALA A 136 -11.61 0.95 -10.72
C ALA A 136 -10.12 0.59 -10.64
N LYS A 137 -9.27 1.13 -11.51
CA LYS A 137 -7.82 0.92 -11.47
C LYS A 137 -7.23 1.42 -10.14
N LEU A 138 -7.65 2.61 -9.70
CA LEU A 138 -7.25 3.16 -8.40
C LEU A 138 -7.69 2.28 -7.23
N ALA A 139 -8.94 1.81 -7.24
CA ALA A 139 -9.47 0.95 -6.19
C ALA A 139 -8.73 -0.39 -6.11
N VAL A 140 -8.33 -0.96 -7.25
CA VAL A 140 -7.50 -2.18 -7.30
C VAL A 140 -6.12 -1.92 -6.72
N GLY A 141 -5.44 -0.83 -7.10
CA GLY A 141 -4.13 -0.47 -6.56
C GLY A 141 -4.16 -0.30 -5.03
N ILE A 142 -5.14 0.45 -4.52
CA ILE A 142 -5.36 0.60 -3.08
C ILE A 142 -5.67 -0.76 -2.44
N GLY A 143 -6.56 -1.58 -3.04
CA GLY A 143 -6.93 -2.90 -2.54
C GLY A 143 -5.73 -3.83 -2.37
N VAL A 144 -4.82 -3.83 -3.34
CA VAL A 144 -3.57 -4.62 -3.28
C VAL A 144 -2.67 -4.16 -2.13
N SER A 145 -2.60 -2.85 -1.87
CA SER A 145 -1.81 -2.31 -0.75
C SER A 145 -2.33 -2.79 0.62
N PHE A 146 -3.63 -3.09 0.75
CA PHE A 146 -4.20 -3.71 1.95
C PHE A 146 -3.81 -5.18 2.16
N LEU A 147 -3.26 -5.83 1.15
CA LEU A 147 -2.79 -7.22 1.26
C LEU A 147 -1.32 -7.31 1.73
N ASP A 148 -0.59 -6.20 1.71
CA ASP A 148 0.81 -6.17 2.13
C ASP A 148 0.92 -5.96 3.66
N PRO A 149 1.43 -6.95 4.41
CA PRO A 149 1.57 -6.85 5.85
C PRO A 149 2.56 -5.76 6.30
N ILE A 150 3.56 -5.43 5.46
CA ILE A 150 4.53 -4.38 5.76
C ILE A 150 3.88 -3.01 5.63
N ASN A 151 3.08 -2.79 4.57
CA ASN A 151 2.29 -1.57 4.40
C ASN A 151 1.27 -1.38 5.52
N ILE A 152 0.57 -2.46 5.90
CA ILE A 152 -0.35 -2.43 7.04
C ILE A 152 0.39 -2.03 8.31
N GLY A 153 1.50 -2.68 8.62
CA GLY A 153 2.31 -2.38 9.81
C GLY A 153 2.83 -0.94 9.82
N ALA A 154 3.34 -0.46 8.69
CA ALA A 154 3.84 0.90 8.54
C ALA A 154 2.76 1.98 8.72
N SER A 155 1.52 1.68 8.34
CA SER A 155 0.38 2.59 8.51
C SER A 155 -0.02 2.84 9.98
N PHE A 156 0.50 2.05 10.90
CA PHE A 156 0.29 2.20 12.35
C PHE A 156 1.51 2.71 13.11
N ILE A 157 2.54 3.24 12.40
CA ILE A 157 3.67 3.90 13.06
C ILE A 157 3.16 5.13 13.83
N PRO A 158 3.28 5.19 15.17
CA PRO A 158 2.64 6.22 15.97
C PRO A 158 3.38 7.55 15.86
N VAL A 159 2.98 8.38 14.91
CA VAL A 159 3.52 9.74 14.70
C VAL A 159 2.66 10.79 15.38
N VAL A 160 1.34 10.57 15.40
CA VAL A 160 0.39 11.48 16.06
C VAL A 160 0.24 11.07 17.51
N GLY A 161 0.89 11.81 18.40
CA GLY A 161 0.80 11.57 19.84
C GLY A 161 -0.63 11.73 20.38
N GLN A 162 -0.93 11.06 21.49
CA GLN A 162 -2.28 11.02 22.12
C GLN A 162 -2.87 12.42 22.36
N THR A 163 -2.07 13.36 22.85
CA THR A 163 -2.52 14.75 23.11
C THR A 163 -2.95 15.45 21.82
N ARG A 164 -2.19 15.32 20.73
CA ARG A 164 -2.56 15.90 19.43
C ARG A 164 -3.80 15.23 18.86
N PHE A 165 -3.89 13.90 18.97
CA PHE A 165 -5.07 13.16 18.54
C PHE A 165 -6.32 13.64 19.29
N ALA A 166 -6.26 13.78 20.63
CA ALA A 166 -7.37 14.30 21.43
C ALA A 166 -7.78 15.71 21.01
N GLN A 167 -6.83 16.60 20.70
CA GLN A 167 -7.11 17.95 20.20
C GLN A 167 -7.81 17.94 18.83
N ILE A 168 -7.37 17.06 17.92
CA ILE A 168 -8.00 16.88 16.60
C ILE A 168 -9.43 16.38 16.78
N VAL A 169 -9.63 15.34 17.59
CA VAL A 169 -10.96 14.78 17.88
C VAL A 169 -11.89 15.84 18.48
N ALA A 170 -11.37 16.65 19.41
CA ALA A 170 -12.13 17.73 20.02
C ALA A 170 -12.67 18.76 19.01
N ARG A 171 -11.90 19.04 17.97
CA ARG A 171 -12.25 20.04 16.94
C ARG A 171 -13.08 19.48 15.79
N THR A 172 -12.87 18.22 15.42
CA THR A 172 -13.38 17.66 14.16
C THR A 172 -14.24 16.41 14.35
N GLY A 173 -14.36 15.90 15.57
CA GLY A 173 -15.05 14.67 15.90
C GLY A 173 -14.18 13.41 15.70
N LEU A 174 -14.60 12.31 16.30
CA LEU A 174 -13.83 11.08 16.41
C LEU A 174 -13.50 10.45 15.03
N LYS A 175 -14.47 10.41 14.11
CA LYS A 175 -14.27 9.83 12.77
C LYS A 175 -13.23 10.62 11.97
N THR A 176 -13.36 11.93 11.95
CA THR A 176 -12.40 12.82 11.27
C THR A 176 -11.04 12.78 11.95
N GLY A 177 -10.99 12.75 13.28
CA GLY A 177 -9.75 12.60 14.04
C GLY A 177 -8.99 11.33 13.68
N ARG A 178 -9.69 10.20 13.56
CA ARG A 178 -9.11 8.91 13.10
C ARG A 178 -8.63 9.00 11.65
N ALA A 179 -9.40 9.64 10.77
CA ALA A 179 -9.01 9.83 9.38
C ALA A 179 -7.72 10.66 9.26
N VAL A 180 -7.64 11.79 9.95
CA VAL A 180 -6.45 12.66 9.96
C VAL A 180 -5.24 11.94 10.54
N ARG A 181 -5.42 11.22 11.65
CA ARG A 181 -4.36 10.43 12.25
C ARG A 181 -3.85 9.37 11.27
N GLY A 182 -4.75 8.60 10.68
CA GLY A 182 -4.41 7.56 9.71
C GLY A 182 -3.74 8.11 8.46
N ALA A 183 -4.18 9.27 7.96
CA ALA A 183 -3.54 9.93 6.83
C ALA A 183 -2.08 10.29 7.12
N VAL A 184 -1.80 10.89 8.28
CA VAL A 184 -0.44 11.27 8.68
C VAL A 184 0.43 10.05 8.94
N GLU A 185 -0.05 9.08 9.71
CA GLU A 185 0.70 7.86 10.04
C GLU A 185 0.94 7.00 8.80
N GLY A 186 -0.03 6.90 7.90
CA GLY A 186 0.11 6.20 6.62
C GLY A 186 1.07 6.87 5.66
N ALA A 187 1.03 8.20 5.54
CA ALA A 187 1.99 8.96 4.73
C ALA A 187 3.43 8.78 5.23
N VAL A 188 3.64 8.87 6.54
CA VAL A 188 4.96 8.69 7.15
C VAL A 188 5.43 7.24 6.97
N GLY A 189 4.55 6.26 7.19
CA GLY A 189 4.87 4.85 6.98
C GLY A 189 5.32 4.56 5.54
N ALA A 190 4.56 5.05 4.56
CA ALA A 190 4.93 4.90 3.15
C ALA A 190 6.25 5.61 2.82
N THR A 191 6.46 6.83 3.32
CA THR A 191 7.72 7.57 3.12
C THR A 191 8.93 6.83 3.69
N LEU A 192 8.78 6.13 4.81
CA LEU A 192 9.86 5.34 5.40
C LEU A 192 10.17 4.06 4.59
N LEU A 193 9.18 3.50 3.91
CA LEU A 193 9.34 2.30 3.08
C LEU A 193 9.81 2.62 1.65
N GLU A 194 9.55 3.84 1.18
CA GLU A 194 9.83 4.26 -0.19
C GLU A 194 11.29 4.06 -0.63
N PRO A 195 12.32 4.37 0.18
CA PRO A 195 13.70 4.13 -0.21
C PRO A 195 14.00 2.66 -0.49
N LEU A 196 13.32 1.73 0.20
CA LEU A 196 13.46 0.29 -0.06
C LEU A 196 12.89 -0.07 -1.43
N ILE A 197 11.67 0.40 -1.73
CA ILE A 197 10.97 0.14 -2.99
C ILE A 197 11.77 0.74 -4.15
N TYR A 198 12.06 2.05 -4.08
CA TYR A 198 12.81 2.78 -5.10
C TYR A 198 14.17 2.14 -5.38
N SER A 199 14.98 1.88 -4.34
CA SER A 199 16.29 1.27 -4.54
C SER A 199 16.24 -0.17 -5.06
N THR A 200 15.15 -0.90 -4.84
CA THR A 200 14.94 -2.23 -5.40
C THR A 200 14.57 -2.12 -6.87
N ALA A 201 13.62 -1.24 -7.21
CA ALA A 201 13.24 -0.97 -8.58
C ALA A 201 14.45 -0.54 -9.44
N GLN A 202 15.28 0.36 -8.92
CA GLN A 202 16.51 0.76 -9.60
C GLN A 202 17.49 -0.42 -9.82
N LYS A 203 17.63 -1.32 -8.85
CA LYS A 203 18.52 -2.49 -8.99
C LYS A 203 18.06 -3.48 -10.04
N ILE A 204 16.77 -3.69 -10.19
CA ILE A 204 16.20 -4.57 -11.23
C ILE A 204 15.92 -3.82 -12.53
N GLN A 205 16.25 -2.53 -12.58
CA GLN A 205 16.01 -1.63 -13.71
C GLN A 205 14.54 -1.58 -14.13
N ALA A 206 13.63 -1.64 -13.16
CA ALA A 206 12.21 -1.44 -13.38
C ALA A 206 11.91 0.03 -13.73
N ASP A 207 10.86 0.23 -14.51
CA ASP A 207 10.36 1.55 -14.89
C ASP A 207 9.56 2.17 -13.71
N TYR A 208 10.29 2.60 -12.68
CA TYR A 208 9.77 3.20 -11.46
C TYR A 208 10.48 4.52 -11.20
N ASP A 209 9.74 5.60 -11.24
CA ASP A 209 10.29 6.95 -11.14
C ASP A 209 9.85 7.69 -9.85
N LEU A 210 10.20 8.97 -9.73
CA LEU A 210 9.81 9.80 -8.59
C LEU A 210 8.30 10.05 -8.53
N VAL A 211 7.60 10.00 -9.67
CA VAL A 211 6.15 10.19 -9.70
C VAL A 211 5.48 8.96 -9.09
N ASP A 212 5.98 7.76 -9.41
CA ASP A 212 5.51 6.51 -8.81
C ASP A 212 5.75 6.51 -7.29
N SER A 213 6.91 7.02 -6.84
CA SER A 213 7.22 7.22 -5.42
C SER A 213 6.19 8.13 -4.73
N PHE A 214 5.86 9.26 -5.32
CA PHE A 214 4.85 10.17 -4.79
C PHE A 214 3.45 9.54 -4.76
N MET A 215 3.11 8.79 -5.79
CA MET A 215 1.83 8.07 -5.84
C MET A 215 1.76 7.00 -4.76
N ASN A 216 2.84 6.25 -4.53
CA ASN A 216 2.92 5.25 -3.49
C ASN A 216 2.74 5.85 -2.09
N ILE A 217 3.36 6.99 -1.79
CA ILE A 217 3.14 7.75 -0.55
C ILE A 217 1.68 8.21 -0.43
N GLY A 218 1.08 8.67 -1.53
CA GLY A 218 -0.34 9.02 -1.60
C GLY A 218 -1.25 7.84 -1.25
N PHE A 219 -0.93 6.64 -1.74
CA PHE A 219 -1.66 5.42 -1.37
C PHE A 219 -1.48 5.04 0.09
N GLY A 220 -0.28 5.17 0.64
CA GLY A 220 -0.04 4.97 2.06
C GLY A 220 -0.93 5.89 2.92
N THR A 221 -1.12 7.12 2.48
CA THR A 221 -2.03 8.08 3.12
C THR A 221 -3.48 7.58 3.11
N ILE A 222 -3.97 7.13 1.97
CA ILE A 222 -5.34 6.59 1.81
C ILE A 222 -5.51 5.30 2.61
N LEU A 223 -4.54 4.40 2.53
CA LEU A 223 -4.50 3.15 3.27
C LEU A 223 -4.56 3.40 4.77
N GLY A 224 -3.68 4.25 5.29
CA GLY A 224 -3.65 4.59 6.71
C GLY A 224 -4.96 5.21 7.18
N THR A 225 -5.56 6.11 6.39
CA THR A 225 -6.89 6.66 6.65
C THR A 225 -7.94 5.57 6.75
N GLY A 226 -8.02 4.69 5.77
CA GLY A 226 -8.99 3.59 5.70
C GLY A 226 -8.86 2.61 6.87
N LEU A 227 -7.62 2.22 7.18
CA LEU A 227 -7.33 1.31 8.30
C LEU A 227 -7.72 1.92 9.66
N HIS A 228 -7.38 3.18 9.91
CA HIS A 228 -7.70 3.82 11.19
C HIS A 228 -9.20 4.05 11.36
N VAL A 229 -9.90 4.44 10.32
CA VAL A 229 -11.36 4.61 10.35
C VAL A 229 -12.05 3.25 10.45
N GLY A 230 -11.65 2.27 9.65
CA GLY A 230 -12.24 0.93 9.61
C GLY A 230 -12.00 0.15 10.90
N ALA A 231 -10.75 0.06 11.36
CA ALA A 231 -10.41 -0.60 12.62
C ALA A 231 -11.07 0.09 13.81
N GLY A 232 -11.13 1.43 13.78
CA GLY A 232 -11.85 2.21 14.78
C GLY A 232 -13.34 1.90 14.81
N ALA A 233 -13.99 1.81 13.65
CA ALA A 233 -15.41 1.46 13.55
C ALA A 233 -15.69 0.04 14.06
N LEU A 234 -14.86 -0.94 13.71
CA LEU A 234 -14.96 -2.31 14.23
C LEU A 234 -14.79 -2.36 15.75
N LYS A 235 -13.83 -1.60 16.28
CA LYS A 235 -13.63 -1.48 17.72
C LYS A 235 -14.85 -0.87 18.40
N ASP A 236 -15.45 0.18 17.81
CA ASP A 236 -16.64 0.84 18.34
C ASP A 236 -17.84 -0.12 18.37
N ILE A 237 -18.06 -0.91 17.30
CA ILE A 237 -19.12 -1.93 17.25
C ILE A 237 -18.92 -2.97 18.37
N GLY A 238 -17.71 -3.52 18.49
CA GLY A 238 -17.39 -4.49 19.53
C GLY A 238 -17.49 -3.90 20.94
N THR A 239 -17.16 -2.64 21.14
CA THR A 239 -17.28 -1.93 22.40
C THR A 239 -18.76 -1.67 22.72
N ALA A 240 -19.54 -1.23 21.73
CA ALA A 240 -20.98 -1.01 21.89
C ALA A 240 -21.72 -2.29 22.27
N GLN A 241 -21.42 -3.41 21.59
CA GLN A 241 -22.01 -4.71 21.92
C GLN A 241 -21.69 -5.17 23.36
N LYS A 242 -20.44 -5.01 23.79
CA LYS A 242 -20.02 -5.32 25.15
C LYS A 242 -20.69 -4.42 26.18
N PHE A 243 -20.79 -3.13 25.88
CA PHE A 243 -21.47 -2.16 26.74
C PHE A 243 -22.96 -2.51 26.87
N GLU A 244 -23.65 -2.77 25.75
CA GLU A 244 -25.05 -3.17 25.75
C GLU A 244 -25.31 -4.47 26.59
N ALA A 245 -24.47 -5.48 26.39
CA ALA A 245 -24.53 -6.71 27.14
C ALA A 245 -24.36 -6.47 28.69
N GLN A 246 -23.45 -5.53 29.02
CA GLN A 246 -23.20 -5.17 30.41
C GLN A 246 -24.36 -4.38 31.01
N ILE A 247 -24.99 -3.48 30.27
CA ILE A 247 -26.21 -2.75 30.70
C ILE A 247 -27.35 -3.73 30.95
N ILE A 248 -27.56 -4.71 30.06
CA ILE A 248 -28.60 -5.73 30.24
C ILE A 248 -28.33 -6.54 31.50
N LYS A 249 -27.08 -6.97 31.73
CA LYS A 249 -26.67 -7.69 32.92
C LYS A 249 -26.84 -6.84 34.19
N ASN A 250 -26.46 -5.57 34.14
CA ASN A 250 -26.56 -4.64 35.24
C ASN A 250 -28.02 -4.40 35.62
N LYS A 251 -28.91 -4.21 34.63
CA LYS A 251 -30.35 -4.07 34.86
C LYS A 251 -30.92 -5.30 35.50
N LYS A 252 -30.58 -6.51 35.04
CA LYS A 252 -31.01 -7.76 35.65
C LYS A 252 -30.56 -7.85 37.11
N ASN A 253 -29.33 -7.49 37.44
CA ASN A 253 -28.80 -7.50 38.78
C ASN A 253 -29.56 -6.51 39.72
N LEU A 254 -29.93 -5.33 39.17
CA LEU A 254 -30.76 -4.36 39.91
C LEU A 254 -32.17 -4.90 40.20
N ASP A 255 -32.80 -5.54 39.19
CA ASP A 255 -34.13 -6.14 39.32
C ASP A 255 -34.12 -7.32 40.33
N GLU A 256 -33.03 -8.08 40.42
CA GLU A 256 -32.83 -9.18 41.34
C GLU A 256 -32.31 -8.76 42.73
N GLY A 257 -32.03 -7.46 42.93
CA GLY A 257 -31.54 -6.92 44.20
C GLY A 257 -30.11 -7.35 44.55
N THR A 258 -29.36 -7.87 43.60
CA THR A 258 -27.96 -8.36 43.77
C THR A 258 -26.90 -7.29 43.63
N GLY A 259 -27.32 -6.02 43.42
CA GLY A 259 -26.44 -4.87 43.24
C GLY A 259 -26.10 -4.59 41.78
N GLY A 260 -26.05 -3.30 41.39
CA GLY A 260 -25.69 -2.83 40.07
C GLY A 260 -24.80 -1.61 40.15
N GLU A 261 -23.97 -1.38 39.11
CA GLU A 261 -23.15 -0.18 39.00
C GLU A 261 -23.93 0.95 38.32
N PRO A 262 -23.68 2.21 38.69
CA PRO A 262 -24.23 3.35 37.96
C PRO A 262 -23.85 3.31 36.49
N GLU A 263 -24.78 3.59 35.57
CA GLU A 263 -24.57 3.55 34.12
C GLU A 263 -23.40 4.42 33.69
N LEU A 264 -23.19 5.53 34.37
CA LEU A 264 -22.06 6.44 34.08
C LEU A 264 -20.70 5.78 34.32
N ASN A 265 -20.57 4.94 35.35
CA ASN A 265 -19.32 4.20 35.61
C ASN A 265 -19.06 3.15 34.52
N LEU A 266 -20.10 2.45 34.09
CA LEU A 266 -20.00 1.50 32.98
C LEU A 266 -19.63 2.20 31.70
N TYR A 267 -20.24 3.35 31.40
CA TYR A 267 -19.87 4.14 30.20
C TYR A 267 -18.40 4.55 30.24
N ASN A 268 -17.91 5.09 31.35
CA ASN A 268 -16.51 5.48 31.49
C ASN A 268 -15.52 4.32 31.37
N GLN A 269 -15.92 3.12 31.77
CA GLN A 269 -15.08 1.92 31.61
C GLN A 269 -14.91 1.51 30.15
N TYR A 270 -15.96 1.60 29.35
CA TYR A 270 -15.94 1.18 27.94
C TYR A 270 -15.51 2.30 26.97
N TYR A 271 -15.68 3.56 27.38
CA TYR A 271 -15.37 4.76 26.59
C TYR A 271 -14.50 5.77 27.37
N PRO A 272 -13.33 5.35 27.90
CA PRO A 272 -12.55 6.20 28.83
C PRO A 272 -12.10 7.53 28.20
N VAL A 273 -11.82 7.57 26.91
CA VAL A 273 -11.39 8.79 26.20
C VAL A 273 -12.54 9.77 26.01
N ASN A 274 -13.75 9.28 25.85
CA ASN A 274 -14.94 10.11 25.67
C ASN A 274 -15.47 10.63 27.02
N GLY A 275 -15.32 9.86 28.09
CA GLY A 275 -15.73 10.26 29.44
C GLY A 275 -14.93 11.46 29.96
N GLU A 276 -13.62 11.44 29.85
CA GLU A 276 -12.76 12.59 30.21
C GLU A 276 -13.01 13.81 29.33
N PHE A 277 -13.31 13.59 28.05
CA PHE A 277 -13.58 14.67 27.10
C PHE A 277 -14.93 15.32 27.37
N MET A 278 -15.98 14.55 27.64
CA MET A 278 -17.29 15.10 27.97
C MET A 278 -17.27 15.87 29.29
N MET A 279 -16.57 15.36 30.32
CA MET A 279 -16.37 16.10 31.58
C MET A 279 -15.57 17.39 31.41
N LYS A 280 -14.69 17.46 30.42
CA LYS A 280 -13.90 18.67 30.13
C LYS A 280 -14.71 19.68 29.33
N LEU A 281 -15.61 19.24 28.46
CA LEU A 281 -16.59 20.09 27.75
C LEU A 281 -17.60 20.70 28.72
N GLU A 282 -18.15 19.91 29.65
CA GLU A 282 -19.06 20.37 30.69
C GLU A 282 -18.42 21.43 31.60
N LYS A 283 -17.11 21.33 31.87
CA LYS A 283 -16.37 22.32 32.66
C LYS A 283 -15.97 23.56 31.86
N THR A 284 -15.94 23.53 30.54
CA THR A 284 -15.48 24.66 29.70
C THR A 284 -16.61 25.44 29.03
N ASP A 285 -17.83 24.92 28.95
CA ASP A 285 -19.00 25.64 28.44
C ASP A 285 -20.08 25.75 29.53
N PRO A 286 -20.15 26.94 30.19
CA PRO A 286 -21.16 27.16 31.23
C PRO A 286 -22.60 27.29 30.70
N ARG A 287 -22.84 27.04 29.41
CA ARG A 287 -24.17 27.07 28.76
C ARG A 287 -24.73 25.68 28.44
N THR A 288 -24.04 24.64 28.83
CA THR A 288 -24.55 23.26 28.90
C THR A 288 -24.64 22.83 30.33
#